data_59661a16831c4038e91eed60b67c6b38
#
_entry.id   59661a16831c4038e91eed60b67c6b38
#
_cell.length_a   1.000
_cell.length_b   1.000
_cell.length_c   1.000
_cell.angle_alpha   90.00
_cell.angle_beta   90.00
_cell.angle_gamma   90.00
#
_symmetry.space_group_name_H-M   'P 1'
#
loop_
_entity.id
_entity.type
_entity.pdbx_description
1 polymer ?
#
loop_
_entity_poly.entity_id
_entity_poly.type
_entity_poly.pdbx_seq_one_letter_code
_entity_poly.pdbx_strand_id
1 'polypeptide(L)'
;MHFTDRTFPYRAAALLVVVLLAGAIPPAAAMTFSTSASADGKRFVLAKGQIAEGDADRLRTALQSADRDSFGHKVVALDSSGGSVIEAFAMVGIMDKERVSTIVKPGAACASACAQILFLSGIHRTVAEGGRLGLHSCYDARERSRSMVCNELIAQNALARGTPYGSIMAFMHLSAPTQVRWLDAPDADCWGFTKRPPDSSGVSQRGQAMACGIRGDAAKVSLASPSGSRPRGSSPL
;
A
#
# COMPACT_ATOMS: atom_id res chain seq x y z
N MET A 1 -46.83 -74.11 35.72
CA MET A 1 -46.09 -72.90 36.04
C MET A 1 -45.17 -72.65 34.91
N HIS A 2 -45.56 -71.76 33.95
CA HIS A 2 -44.73 -71.39 32.81
C HIS A 2 -44.18 -69.97 33.03
N PHE A 3 -42.90 -69.84 33.18
CA PHE A 3 -42.17 -68.59 33.13
C PHE A 3 -41.88 -68.24 31.67
N THR A 4 -42.48 -67.14 31.16
CA THR A 4 -42.18 -66.57 29.85
C THR A 4 -41.07 -65.54 30.01
N ASP A 5 -39.96 -65.86 29.41
CA ASP A 5 -38.79 -65.02 29.30
C ASP A 5 -39.05 -63.90 28.26
N ARG A 6 -39.04 -62.64 28.69
CA ARG A 6 -39.17 -61.47 27.83
C ARG A 6 -37.79 -60.86 27.58
N THR A 7 -37.18 -61.22 26.47
CA THR A 7 -35.98 -60.56 25.98
C THR A 7 -36.30 -59.19 25.39
N PHE A 8 -35.80 -58.12 26.00
CA PHE A 8 -35.83 -56.76 25.44
C PHE A 8 -34.68 -56.57 24.45
N PRO A 9 -34.93 -56.08 23.22
CA PRO A 9 -33.88 -55.73 22.30
C PRO A 9 -33.33 -54.32 22.61
N TYR A 10 -32.05 -54.26 23.05
CA TYR A 10 -31.33 -53.01 23.15
C TYR A 10 -31.08 -52.45 21.73
N ARG A 11 -31.78 -51.37 21.35
CA ARG A 11 -31.43 -50.56 20.18
C ARG A 11 -30.19 -49.74 20.52
N ALA A 12 -29.05 -50.14 19.99
CA ALA A 12 -27.83 -49.36 20.02
C ALA A 12 -28.05 -48.09 19.21
N ALA A 13 -28.22 -46.95 19.88
CA ALA A 13 -28.22 -45.64 19.24
C ALA A 13 -26.75 -45.26 18.96
N ALA A 14 -26.34 -45.37 17.69
CA ALA A 14 -25.04 -44.88 17.24
C ALA A 14 -25.07 -43.33 17.25
N LEU A 15 -24.43 -42.73 18.24
CA LEU A 15 -24.19 -41.30 18.29
C LEU A 15 -23.11 -40.95 17.24
N LEU A 16 -23.55 -40.39 16.12
CA LEU A 16 -22.68 -39.83 15.09
C LEU A 16 -22.09 -38.53 15.63
N VAL A 17 -20.86 -38.58 16.14
CA VAL A 17 -20.10 -37.39 16.54
C VAL A 17 -19.57 -36.74 15.25
N VAL A 18 -20.28 -35.72 14.76
CA VAL A 18 -19.80 -34.83 13.69
C VAL A 18 -18.76 -33.91 14.30
N VAL A 19 -17.49 -34.24 14.14
CA VAL A 19 -16.37 -33.37 14.45
C VAL A 19 -16.35 -32.28 13.37
N LEU A 20 -16.94 -31.11 13.68
CA LEU A 20 -16.75 -29.88 12.90
C LEU A 20 -15.28 -29.47 13.03
N LEU A 21 -14.45 -29.86 12.07
CA LEU A 21 -13.16 -29.23 11.84
C LEU A 21 -13.40 -27.77 11.45
N ALA A 22 -13.48 -26.91 12.46
CA ALA A 22 -13.35 -25.48 12.25
C ALA A 22 -11.96 -25.26 11.68
N GLY A 23 -11.87 -25.13 10.35
CA GLY A 23 -10.63 -24.75 9.66
C GLY A 23 -10.19 -23.41 10.23
N ALA A 24 -9.21 -23.41 11.14
CA ALA A 24 -8.56 -22.18 11.57
C ALA A 24 -7.97 -21.55 10.33
N ILE A 25 -8.56 -20.41 9.87
CA ILE A 25 -7.96 -19.57 8.84
C ILE A 25 -6.60 -19.16 9.44
N PRO A 26 -5.47 -19.53 8.81
CA PRO A 26 -4.18 -19.15 9.37
C PRO A 26 -4.16 -17.61 9.47
N PRO A 27 -3.66 -17.03 10.58
CA PRO A 27 -3.49 -15.59 10.66
C PRO A 27 -2.66 -15.15 9.46
N ALA A 28 -3.10 -14.09 8.79
CA ALA A 28 -2.35 -13.53 7.66
C ALA A 28 -0.90 -13.35 8.12
N ALA A 29 0.03 -14.03 7.44
CA ALA A 29 1.42 -14.04 7.84
C ALA A 29 1.94 -12.59 7.83
N ALA A 30 2.56 -12.18 8.94
CA ALA A 30 3.21 -10.87 9.06
C ALA A 30 4.23 -10.67 7.91
N MET A 31 4.56 -9.42 7.61
CA MET A 31 5.55 -9.09 6.59
C MET A 31 6.89 -9.76 6.89
N THR A 32 7.50 -10.35 5.89
CA THR A 32 8.83 -10.92 5.96
C THR A 32 9.85 -9.92 5.44
N PHE A 33 11.01 -9.89 6.07
CA PHE A 33 12.13 -9.05 5.67
C PHE A 33 13.33 -9.95 5.35
N SER A 34 13.85 -9.83 4.14
CA SER A 34 15.06 -10.53 3.71
C SER A 34 16.04 -9.57 3.08
N THR A 35 17.33 -9.90 3.10
CA THR A 35 18.36 -9.12 2.43
C THR A 35 18.61 -9.70 1.05
N SER A 36 18.70 -8.85 0.04
CA SER A 36 19.06 -9.18 -1.34
C SER A 36 20.16 -8.23 -1.83
N ALA A 37 20.86 -8.60 -2.90
CA ALA A 37 21.88 -7.74 -3.48
C ALA A 37 21.39 -7.16 -4.82
N SER A 38 21.76 -5.91 -5.08
CA SER A 38 21.63 -5.24 -6.38
C SER A 38 22.75 -5.64 -7.31
N ALA A 39 22.67 -5.23 -8.58
CA ALA A 39 23.67 -5.58 -9.59
C ALA A 39 25.09 -5.03 -9.25
N ASP A 40 25.17 -3.93 -8.50
CA ASP A 40 26.41 -3.35 -7.99
C ASP A 40 26.88 -3.98 -6.66
N GLY A 41 26.24 -5.07 -6.23
CA GLY A 41 26.58 -5.84 -5.03
C GLY A 41 26.09 -5.25 -3.72
N LYS A 42 25.43 -4.08 -3.71
CA LYS A 42 24.91 -3.46 -2.50
C LYS A 42 23.68 -4.18 -1.98
N ARG A 43 23.64 -4.42 -0.67
CA ARG A 43 22.54 -5.10 -0.01
C ARG A 43 21.37 -4.15 0.23
N PHE A 44 20.17 -4.62 -0.06
CA PHE A 44 18.92 -3.93 0.22
C PHE A 44 17.92 -4.86 0.91
N VAL A 45 16.91 -4.30 1.56
CA VAL A 45 15.84 -5.06 2.21
C VAL A 45 14.71 -5.34 1.23
N LEU A 46 14.29 -6.61 1.14
CA LEU A 46 13.02 -7.00 0.51
C LEU A 46 11.98 -7.19 1.61
N ALA A 47 10.93 -6.37 1.58
CA ALA A 47 9.79 -6.42 2.49
C ALA A 47 8.59 -7.01 1.76
N LYS A 48 8.18 -8.24 2.13
CA LYS A 48 7.15 -9.00 1.43
C LYS A 48 6.06 -9.52 2.38
N GLY A 49 4.80 -9.39 1.96
CA GLY A 49 3.65 -9.90 2.71
C GLY A 49 2.79 -8.79 3.32
N GLN A 50 1.87 -9.15 4.19
CA GLN A 50 0.92 -8.22 4.78
C GLN A 50 1.55 -7.45 5.95
N ILE A 51 1.26 -6.15 6.05
CA ILE A 51 1.72 -5.31 7.16
C ILE A 51 0.94 -5.70 8.43
N ALA A 52 1.65 -6.14 9.45
CA ALA A 52 1.10 -6.59 10.72
C ALA A 52 1.90 -6.02 11.91
N GLU A 53 1.33 -6.10 13.09
CA GLU A 53 1.94 -5.65 14.34
C GLU A 53 3.36 -6.21 14.52
N GLY A 54 4.30 -5.35 14.94
CA GLY A 54 5.71 -5.68 15.15
C GLY A 54 6.58 -5.59 13.89
N ASP A 55 6.02 -5.25 12.72
CA ASP A 55 6.80 -5.10 11.49
C ASP A 55 7.79 -3.91 11.55
N ALA A 56 7.48 -2.88 12.32
CA ALA A 56 8.40 -1.75 12.51
C ALA A 56 9.72 -2.20 13.16
N ASP A 57 9.66 -3.06 14.18
CA ASP A 57 10.87 -3.59 14.83
C ASP A 57 11.63 -4.57 13.93
N ARG A 58 10.89 -5.40 13.19
CA ARG A 58 11.49 -6.29 12.18
C ARG A 58 12.18 -5.52 11.07
N LEU A 59 11.55 -4.44 10.57
CA LEU A 59 12.15 -3.55 9.57
C LEU A 59 13.42 -2.88 10.12
N ARG A 60 13.38 -2.37 11.35
CA ARG A 60 14.57 -1.77 12.02
C ARG A 60 15.72 -2.76 12.02
N THR A 61 15.48 -4.00 12.43
CA THR A 61 16.49 -5.05 12.47
C THR A 61 17.02 -5.38 11.07
N ALA A 62 16.14 -5.54 10.09
CA ALA A 62 16.55 -5.85 8.72
C ALA A 62 17.41 -4.72 8.09
N LEU A 63 17.06 -3.47 8.37
CA LEU A 63 17.83 -2.32 7.87
C LEU A 63 19.26 -2.24 8.42
N GLN A 64 19.59 -2.91 9.51
CA GLN A 64 20.97 -2.97 10.01
C GLN A 64 21.92 -3.65 9.03
N SER A 65 21.43 -4.61 8.26
CA SER A 65 22.21 -5.35 7.26
C SER A 65 22.20 -4.72 5.86
N ALA A 66 21.42 -3.65 5.63
CA ALA A 66 21.34 -2.98 4.35
C ALA A 66 22.48 -1.95 4.18
N ASP A 67 23.04 -1.91 2.97
CA ASP A 67 24.04 -0.93 2.60
C ASP A 67 23.35 0.38 2.16
N ARG A 68 24.13 1.46 2.10
CA ARG A 68 23.64 2.73 1.55
C ARG A 68 23.95 2.83 0.06
N ASP A 69 23.00 3.34 -0.69
CA ASP A 69 23.17 3.66 -2.12
C ASP A 69 24.15 4.84 -2.32
N SER A 70 24.34 5.26 -3.56
CA SER A 70 25.20 6.40 -3.91
C SER A 70 24.70 7.75 -3.38
N PHE A 71 23.42 7.82 -2.96
CA PHE A 71 22.81 9.01 -2.35
C PHE A 71 22.81 8.96 -0.81
N GLY A 72 23.42 7.93 -0.22
CA GLY A 72 23.48 7.74 1.23
C GLY A 72 22.19 7.19 1.85
N HIS A 73 21.31 6.57 1.05
CA HIS A 73 20.04 6.03 1.51
C HIS A 73 20.07 4.51 1.54
N LYS A 74 19.40 3.90 2.52
CA LYS A 74 19.08 2.48 2.49
C LYS A 74 17.91 2.24 1.54
N VAL A 75 17.83 1.08 0.93
CA VAL A 75 16.76 0.77 -0.04
C VAL A 75 15.87 -0.34 0.51
N VAL A 76 14.55 -0.12 0.45
CA VAL A 76 13.54 -1.14 0.74
C VAL A 76 12.73 -1.42 -0.53
N ALA A 77 12.82 -2.66 -1.00
CA ALA A 77 11.97 -3.17 -2.07
C ALA A 77 10.67 -3.72 -1.47
N LEU A 78 9.55 -3.24 -1.96
CA LEU A 78 8.21 -3.51 -1.44
C LEU A 78 7.45 -4.49 -2.35
N ASP A 79 6.86 -5.54 -1.74
CA ASP A 79 5.95 -6.49 -2.39
C ASP A 79 4.87 -6.90 -1.38
N SER A 80 3.79 -6.09 -1.26
CA SER A 80 2.84 -6.19 -0.16
C SER A 80 1.44 -5.76 -0.57
N SER A 81 0.43 -6.48 -0.10
CA SER A 81 -0.98 -6.11 -0.24
C SER A 81 -1.41 -4.96 0.69
N GLY A 82 -0.53 -4.47 1.55
CA GLY A 82 -0.87 -3.52 2.61
C GLY A 82 -1.17 -4.21 3.92
N GLY A 83 -2.02 -3.61 4.75
CA GLY A 83 -2.39 -4.14 6.07
C GLY A 83 -2.61 -3.02 7.09
N SER A 84 -2.08 -3.19 8.30
CA SER A 84 -2.26 -2.24 9.39
C SER A 84 -1.72 -0.84 9.05
N VAL A 85 -2.62 0.14 9.07
CA VAL A 85 -2.28 1.57 8.87
C VAL A 85 -1.42 2.07 10.02
N ILE A 86 -1.73 1.69 11.25
CA ILE A 86 -0.98 2.10 12.45
C ILE A 86 0.46 1.59 12.37
N GLU A 87 0.63 0.33 12.04
CA GLU A 87 1.95 -0.29 11.90
C GLU A 87 2.73 0.31 10.73
N ALA A 88 2.06 0.59 9.61
CA ALA A 88 2.70 1.27 8.49
C ALA A 88 3.27 2.64 8.89
N PHE A 89 2.54 3.43 9.69
CA PHE A 89 3.07 4.70 10.20
C PHE A 89 4.22 4.51 11.21
N ALA A 90 4.19 3.45 12.03
CA ALA A 90 5.31 3.11 12.89
C ALA A 90 6.57 2.76 12.06
N MET A 91 6.39 1.99 10.98
CA MET A 91 7.48 1.69 10.02
C MET A 91 8.02 2.96 9.35
N VAL A 92 7.16 3.92 9.00
CA VAL A 92 7.59 5.22 8.44
C VAL A 92 8.54 5.95 9.40
N GLY A 93 8.26 5.94 10.69
CA GLY A 93 9.18 6.52 11.69
C GLY A 93 10.57 5.89 11.69
N ILE A 94 10.69 4.59 11.37
CA ILE A 94 11.96 3.90 11.19
C ILE A 94 12.60 4.29 9.86
N MET A 95 11.82 4.33 8.78
CA MET A 95 12.30 4.69 7.44
C MET A 95 12.89 6.12 7.41
N ASP A 96 12.28 7.05 8.11
CA ASP A 96 12.79 8.44 8.23
C ASP A 96 14.14 8.49 8.92
N LYS A 97 14.29 7.81 10.08
CA LYS A 97 15.55 7.75 10.84
C LYS A 97 16.67 7.11 10.02
N GLU A 98 16.36 6.06 9.30
CA GLU A 98 17.32 5.30 8.50
C GLU A 98 17.56 5.87 7.10
N ARG A 99 16.81 6.92 6.70
CA ARG A 99 16.89 7.56 5.38
C ARG A 99 16.65 6.55 4.26
N VAL A 100 15.43 6.01 4.21
CA VAL A 100 15.07 4.94 3.29
C VAL A 100 14.51 5.50 1.97
N SER A 101 14.99 4.94 0.86
CA SER A 101 14.36 5.01 -0.47
C SER A 101 13.55 3.74 -0.72
N THR A 102 12.46 3.83 -1.47
CA THR A 102 11.56 2.71 -1.75
C THR A 102 11.51 2.37 -3.23
N ILE A 103 11.40 1.08 -3.53
CA ILE A 103 11.23 0.57 -4.88
C ILE A 103 10.17 -0.52 -4.93
N VAL A 104 9.34 -0.51 -5.97
CA VAL A 104 8.51 -1.66 -6.37
C VAL A 104 9.17 -2.27 -7.60
N LYS A 105 9.69 -3.49 -7.45
CA LYS A 105 10.46 -4.21 -8.48
C LYS A 105 9.56 -4.79 -9.57
N PRO A 106 10.12 -5.22 -10.72
CA PRO A 106 9.36 -5.95 -11.74
C PRO A 106 8.65 -7.17 -11.12
N GLY A 107 7.37 -7.34 -11.46
CA GLY A 107 6.54 -8.43 -10.95
C GLY A 107 6.03 -8.23 -9.51
N ALA A 108 6.51 -7.22 -8.78
CA ALA A 108 6.03 -6.90 -7.43
C ALA A 108 4.81 -5.98 -7.47
N ALA A 109 4.00 -6.06 -6.41
CA ALA A 109 2.87 -5.18 -6.20
C ALA A 109 2.89 -4.60 -4.79
N CYS A 110 2.66 -3.29 -4.68
CA CYS A 110 2.53 -2.61 -3.41
C CYS A 110 1.17 -1.92 -3.38
N ALA A 111 0.26 -2.36 -2.50
CA ALA A 111 -1.11 -1.88 -2.46
C ALA A 111 -1.51 -1.36 -1.08
N SER A 112 -2.58 -0.56 -1.02
CA SER A 112 -3.17 -0.08 0.24
C SER A 112 -2.12 0.65 1.10
N ALA A 113 -2.02 0.33 2.39
CA ALA A 113 -1.04 0.92 3.31
C ALA A 113 0.42 0.79 2.81
N CYS A 114 0.76 -0.27 2.05
CA CYS A 114 2.05 -0.39 1.40
C CYS A 114 2.30 0.75 0.40
N ALA A 115 1.37 1.00 -0.53
CA ALA A 115 1.51 2.04 -1.54
C ALA A 115 1.36 3.43 -0.95
N GLN A 116 0.28 3.64 -0.20
CA GLN A 116 -0.19 4.95 0.22
C GLN A 116 0.59 5.50 1.44
N ILE A 117 1.26 4.63 2.19
CA ILE A 117 2.04 5.02 3.37
C ILE A 117 3.51 4.67 3.16
N LEU A 118 3.89 3.39 3.05
CA LEU A 118 5.30 3.01 3.01
C LEU A 118 6.00 3.51 1.74
N PHE A 119 5.45 3.21 0.56
CA PHE A 119 6.07 3.61 -0.70
C PHE A 119 6.19 5.13 -0.80
N LEU A 120 5.12 5.87 -0.49
CA LEU A 120 5.11 7.34 -0.55
C LEU A 120 6.01 7.98 0.51
N SER A 121 6.46 7.24 1.52
CA SER A 121 7.38 7.72 2.54
C SER A 121 8.85 7.59 2.17
N GLY A 122 9.17 6.93 1.06
CA GLY A 122 10.55 6.86 0.55
C GLY A 122 11.09 8.25 0.17
N ILE A 123 12.37 8.51 0.50
CA ILE A 123 13.07 9.74 0.08
C ILE A 123 13.14 9.80 -1.45
N HIS A 124 13.58 8.72 -2.09
CA HIS A 124 13.39 8.45 -3.50
C HIS A 124 12.40 7.29 -3.64
N ARG A 125 11.59 7.32 -4.68
CA ARG A 125 10.52 6.36 -4.92
C ARG A 125 10.52 5.95 -6.36
N THR A 126 10.64 4.65 -6.61
CA THR A 126 10.70 4.11 -7.96
C THR A 126 9.70 2.96 -8.11
N VAL A 127 8.92 3.00 -9.17
CA VAL A 127 8.17 1.83 -9.66
C VAL A 127 8.90 1.38 -10.92
N ALA A 128 9.47 0.18 -10.88
CA ALA A 128 10.13 -0.41 -12.05
C ALA A 128 9.09 -0.85 -13.09
N GLU A 129 9.49 -0.98 -14.33
CA GLU A 129 8.63 -1.57 -15.36
C GLU A 129 8.14 -2.96 -14.93
N GLY A 130 6.83 -3.23 -15.05
CA GLY A 130 6.21 -4.43 -14.54
C GLY A 130 5.93 -4.45 -13.03
N GLY A 131 6.35 -3.42 -12.27
CA GLY A 131 5.89 -3.16 -10.91
C GLY A 131 4.57 -2.38 -10.89
N ARG A 132 3.79 -2.48 -9.79
CA ARG A 132 2.48 -1.83 -9.70
C ARG A 132 2.21 -1.24 -8.33
N LEU A 133 1.55 -0.07 -8.30
CA LEU A 133 0.97 0.51 -7.09
C LEU A 133 -0.54 0.32 -7.07
N GLY A 134 -1.09 -0.06 -5.93
CA GLY A 134 -2.54 -0.21 -5.74
C GLY A 134 -3.06 0.79 -4.72
N LEU A 135 -4.02 1.63 -5.13
CA LEU A 135 -4.60 2.66 -4.28
C LEU A 135 -6.10 2.45 -4.11
N HIS A 136 -6.59 2.75 -2.93
CA HIS A 136 -8.01 2.73 -2.59
C HIS A 136 -8.29 3.58 -1.34
N SER A 137 -9.57 3.82 -1.05
CA SER A 137 -9.98 4.52 0.16
C SER A 137 -9.71 3.69 1.41
N CYS A 138 -9.36 4.35 2.52
CA CYS A 138 -9.32 3.69 3.83
C CYS A 138 -10.67 3.08 4.19
N TYR A 139 -10.62 1.92 4.86
CA TYR A 139 -11.78 1.23 5.39
C TYR A 139 -11.85 1.36 6.90
N ASP A 140 -13.00 1.77 7.41
CA ASP A 140 -13.32 1.66 8.82
C ASP A 140 -14.09 0.36 9.07
N ALA A 141 -13.48 -0.55 9.82
CA ALA A 141 -14.06 -1.86 10.10
C ALA A 141 -15.28 -1.79 11.01
N ARG A 142 -15.39 -0.76 11.87
CA ARG A 142 -16.50 -0.58 12.81
C ARG A 142 -17.74 -0.06 12.08
N GLU A 143 -17.56 0.97 11.27
CA GLU A 143 -18.63 1.58 10.50
C GLU A 143 -18.89 0.85 9.18
N ARG A 144 -18.03 -0.08 8.79
CA ARG A 144 -18.07 -0.82 7.51
C ARG A 144 -18.14 0.12 6.30
N SER A 145 -17.46 1.25 6.41
CA SER A 145 -17.53 2.36 5.45
C SER A 145 -16.14 2.92 5.14
N ARG A 146 -16.11 3.95 4.33
CA ARG A 146 -14.92 4.73 4.03
C ARG A 146 -14.56 5.62 5.22
N SER A 147 -13.31 5.54 5.68
CA SER A 147 -12.80 6.42 6.74
C SER A 147 -12.19 7.70 6.16
N MET A 148 -12.89 8.82 6.30
CA MET A 148 -12.39 10.11 5.83
C MET A 148 -11.18 10.59 6.65
N VAL A 149 -11.18 10.34 7.97
CA VAL A 149 -10.05 10.69 8.84
C VAL A 149 -8.77 9.96 8.43
N CYS A 150 -8.87 8.66 8.16
CA CYS A 150 -7.74 7.87 7.70
C CYS A 150 -7.25 8.33 6.32
N ASN A 151 -8.17 8.63 5.38
CA ASN A 151 -7.81 9.18 4.07
C ASN A 151 -7.03 10.49 4.21
N GLU A 152 -7.47 11.38 5.07
CA GLU A 152 -6.82 12.67 5.31
C GLU A 152 -5.42 12.50 5.91
N LEU A 153 -5.27 11.64 6.92
CA LEU A 153 -3.96 11.35 7.52
C LEU A 153 -2.95 10.84 6.47
N ILE A 154 -3.38 9.94 5.59
CA ILE A 154 -2.55 9.42 4.51
C ILE A 154 -2.20 10.53 3.51
N ALA A 155 -3.18 11.37 3.14
CA ALA A 155 -2.97 12.46 2.18
C ALA A 155 -2.01 13.52 2.73
N GLN A 156 -2.10 13.86 4.00
CA GLN A 156 -1.18 14.79 4.67
C GLN A 156 0.24 14.22 4.75
N ASN A 157 0.38 12.93 5.10
CA ASN A 157 1.69 12.28 5.07
C ASN A 157 2.31 12.29 3.67
N ALA A 158 1.52 12.00 2.64
CA ALA A 158 1.96 12.02 1.25
C ALA A 158 2.38 13.43 0.79
N LEU A 159 1.58 14.44 1.14
CA LEU A 159 1.86 15.85 0.84
C LEU A 159 3.17 16.31 1.49
N ALA A 160 3.39 16.01 2.78
CA ALA A 160 4.61 16.35 3.50
C ALA A 160 5.88 15.73 2.86
N ARG A 161 5.70 14.69 2.05
CA ARG A 161 6.77 13.97 1.33
C ARG A 161 6.85 14.32 -0.16
N GLY A 162 6.10 15.36 -0.57
CA GLY A 162 6.15 15.91 -1.92
C GLY A 162 5.31 15.16 -2.95
N THR A 163 4.33 14.36 -2.51
CA THR A 163 3.28 13.82 -3.39
C THR A 163 2.14 14.85 -3.45
N PRO A 164 1.61 15.21 -4.64
CA PRO A 164 0.52 16.16 -4.73
C PRO A 164 -0.72 15.65 -3.98
N TYR A 165 -1.27 16.50 -3.09
CA TYR A 165 -2.45 16.16 -2.30
C TYR A 165 -3.64 15.74 -3.18
N GLY A 166 -3.88 16.49 -4.28
CA GLY A 166 -4.95 16.18 -5.22
C GLY A 166 -4.81 14.81 -5.88
N SER A 167 -3.57 14.34 -6.12
CA SER A 167 -3.32 13.03 -6.71
C SER A 167 -3.76 11.91 -5.78
N ILE A 168 -3.31 11.93 -4.52
CA ILE A 168 -3.67 10.87 -3.57
C ILE A 168 -5.17 10.90 -3.24
N MET A 169 -5.76 12.09 -3.06
CA MET A 169 -7.18 12.23 -2.77
C MET A 169 -8.08 11.81 -3.95
N ALA A 170 -7.66 12.02 -5.19
CA ALA A 170 -8.40 11.55 -6.36
C ALA A 170 -8.62 10.02 -6.30
N PHE A 171 -7.57 9.24 -5.98
CA PHE A 171 -7.69 7.78 -5.85
C PHE A 171 -8.54 7.37 -4.66
N MET A 172 -8.46 8.09 -3.54
CA MET A 172 -9.28 7.82 -2.36
C MET A 172 -10.76 8.14 -2.59
N HIS A 173 -11.08 9.11 -3.45
CA HIS A 173 -12.46 9.42 -3.84
C HIS A 173 -12.99 8.48 -4.92
N LEU A 174 -12.18 8.14 -5.94
CA LEU A 174 -12.56 7.31 -7.06
C LEU A 174 -12.66 5.82 -6.71
N SER A 175 -11.97 5.38 -5.65
CA SER A 175 -11.90 3.96 -5.30
C SER A 175 -12.63 3.69 -3.99
N ALA A 176 -13.55 2.72 -4.01
CA ALA A 176 -14.11 2.19 -2.77
C ALA A 176 -13.05 1.44 -1.96
N PRO A 177 -13.23 1.25 -0.64
CA PRO A 177 -12.28 0.51 0.19
C PRO A 177 -12.00 -0.92 -0.30
N THR A 178 -12.94 -1.52 -1.03
CA THR A 178 -12.85 -2.88 -1.57
C THR A 178 -12.36 -2.93 -3.02
N GLN A 179 -12.11 -1.78 -3.64
CA GLN A 179 -11.71 -1.67 -5.05
C GLN A 179 -10.35 -1.02 -5.18
N VAL A 180 -9.33 -1.79 -5.51
CA VAL A 180 -7.98 -1.27 -5.73
C VAL A 180 -7.84 -0.76 -7.15
N ARG A 181 -7.37 0.49 -7.32
CA ARG A 181 -6.94 1.05 -8.58
C ARG A 181 -5.45 0.84 -8.74
N TRP A 182 -5.07 0.18 -9.82
CA TRP A 182 -3.68 -0.16 -10.10
C TRP A 182 -3.05 0.84 -11.04
N LEU A 183 -1.83 1.25 -10.70
CA LEU A 183 -0.98 2.13 -11.49
C LEU A 183 0.28 1.35 -11.88
N ASP A 184 0.65 1.42 -13.14
CA ASP A 184 1.96 1.01 -13.61
C ASP A 184 3.02 2.12 -13.38
N ALA A 185 4.26 1.90 -13.80
CA ALA A 185 5.33 2.86 -13.61
C ALA A 185 5.07 4.22 -14.30
N PRO A 186 4.63 4.29 -15.58
CA PRO A 186 4.25 5.53 -16.23
C PRO A 186 3.10 6.28 -15.55
N ASP A 187 2.07 5.56 -15.11
CA ASP A 187 0.95 6.17 -14.40
C ASP A 187 1.38 6.73 -13.06
N ALA A 188 2.17 5.97 -12.27
CA ALA A 188 2.69 6.41 -10.99
C ALA A 188 3.57 7.69 -11.13
N ASP A 189 4.36 7.79 -12.19
CA ASP A 189 5.18 8.97 -12.49
C ASP A 189 4.31 10.17 -12.86
N CYS A 190 3.34 9.98 -13.75
CA CYS A 190 2.39 11.01 -14.18
C CYS A 190 1.62 11.61 -13.00
N TRP A 191 1.13 10.79 -12.08
CA TRP A 191 0.40 11.23 -10.89
C TRP A 191 1.29 11.81 -9.78
N GLY A 192 2.64 11.82 -9.96
CA GLY A 192 3.60 12.34 -8.99
C GLY A 192 3.80 11.46 -7.76
N PHE A 193 3.53 10.15 -7.88
CA PHE A 193 3.82 9.20 -6.81
C PHE A 193 5.29 8.77 -6.78
N THR A 194 5.99 8.81 -7.90
CA THR A 194 7.44 8.59 -7.97
C THR A 194 8.21 9.86 -7.58
N LYS A 195 9.46 9.67 -7.17
CA LYS A 195 10.39 10.76 -6.86
C LYS A 195 11.80 10.27 -7.11
N ARG A 196 12.34 10.64 -8.26
CA ARG A 196 13.68 10.24 -8.66
C ARG A 196 14.75 11.02 -7.89
N PRO A 197 15.95 10.44 -7.67
CA PRO A 197 17.11 11.20 -7.24
C PRO A 197 17.37 12.33 -8.24
N PRO A 198 17.96 13.45 -7.80
CA PRO A 198 18.48 14.43 -8.74
C PRO A 198 19.55 13.71 -9.58
N ASP A 199 19.25 13.49 -10.85
CA ASP A 199 20.21 12.97 -11.77
C ASP A 199 21.27 14.04 -12.10
N SER A 200 22.47 13.59 -12.45
CA SER A 200 23.58 14.45 -12.82
C SER A 200 23.30 15.27 -14.11
N SER A 201 22.21 15.02 -14.78
CA SER A 201 21.80 15.70 -16.02
C SER A 201 21.02 16.99 -15.80
N GLY A 202 20.64 17.32 -14.54
CA GLY A 202 20.02 18.61 -14.19
C GLY A 202 18.68 18.90 -14.85
N VAL A 203 18.12 17.96 -15.60
CA VAL A 203 16.81 18.10 -16.24
C VAL A 203 15.73 17.74 -15.23
N SER A 204 15.37 18.73 -14.42
CA SER A 204 14.09 18.70 -13.70
C SER A 204 12.99 18.69 -14.76
N GLN A 205 12.34 17.57 -14.99
CA GLN A 205 11.07 17.53 -15.73
C GLN A 205 9.99 18.19 -14.89
N ARG A 206 10.12 19.52 -14.69
CA ARG A 206 9.01 20.34 -14.23
C ARG A 206 8.08 20.58 -15.39
N GLY A 207 6.91 19.93 -15.33
CA GLY A 207 5.71 20.57 -15.82
C GLY A 207 5.49 20.51 -17.31
N GLN A 208 5.12 19.37 -17.79
CA GLN A 208 3.94 19.37 -18.64
C GLN A 208 2.82 18.78 -17.82
N ALA A 209 1.73 19.54 -17.62
CA ALA A 209 0.48 19.00 -17.10
C ALA A 209 -0.07 18.04 -18.17
N MET A 210 0.49 16.86 -18.25
CA MET A 210 -0.05 15.77 -19.06
C MET A 210 -1.34 15.33 -18.37
N ALA A 211 -2.41 15.18 -19.14
CA ALA A 211 -3.62 14.54 -18.64
C ALA A 211 -3.27 13.13 -18.21
N CYS A 212 -3.09 12.92 -16.90
CA CYS A 212 -2.82 11.60 -16.37
C CYS A 212 -4.09 10.75 -16.43
N GLY A 213 -3.99 9.55 -16.99
CA GLY A 213 -5.06 8.57 -17.03
C GLY A 213 -4.73 7.36 -16.15
N ILE A 214 -5.71 6.49 -15.96
CA ILE A 214 -5.52 5.16 -15.39
C ILE A 214 -5.66 4.19 -16.56
N ARG A 215 -4.57 3.50 -16.91
CA ARG A 215 -4.59 2.49 -17.97
C ARG A 215 -5.36 1.28 -17.47
N GLY A 216 -6.40 0.91 -18.23
CA GLY A 216 -7.24 -0.26 -17.92
C GLY A 216 -8.67 0.05 -17.47
N ASP A 217 -8.98 1.29 -17.08
CA ASP A 217 -10.34 1.76 -16.88
C ASP A 217 -10.59 2.97 -17.76
N ALA A 218 -11.63 2.94 -18.57
CA ALA A 218 -11.97 3.97 -19.56
C ALA A 218 -12.37 5.35 -18.98
N ALA A 219 -12.01 5.64 -17.75
CA ALA A 219 -12.26 6.92 -17.09
C ALA A 219 -11.00 7.78 -17.10
N LYS A 220 -10.82 8.60 -18.12
CA LYS A 220 -9.86 9.71 -18.11
C LYS A 220 -10.32 10.73 -17.08
N VAL A 221 -9.63 10.81 -15.96
CA VAL A 221 -9.81 11.92 -15.00
C VAL A 221 -8.91 13.05 -15.46
N SER A 222 -9.50 14.04 -16.13
CA SER A 222 -8.83 15.30 -16.46
C SER A 222 -8.84 16.16 -15.19
N LEU A 223 -7.66 16.42 -14.61
CA LEU A 223 -7.48 17.47 -13.61
C LEU A 223 -7.42 18.81 -14.36
N ALA A 224 -8.58 19.31 -14.78
CA ALA A 224 -8.68 20.69 -15.26
C ALA A 224 -8.38 21.62 -14.09
N SER A 225 -7.33 22.41 -14.21
CA SER A 225 -7.11 23.55 -13.30
C SER A 225 -8.36 24.42 -13.31
N PRO A 226 -8.87 24.87 -12.16
CA PRO A 226 -9.97 25.83 -12.15
C PRO A 226 -9.46 27.12 -12.83
N SER A 227 -9.94 27.36 -14.05
CA SER A 227 -9.73 28.64 -14.73
C SER A 227 -10.41 29.71 -13.88
N GLY A 228 -9.60 30.52 -13.20
CA GLY A 228 -10.05 31.68 -12.50
C GLY A 228 -10.65 32.67 -13.51
N SER A 229 -11.95 32.66 -13.68
CA SER A 229 -12.70 33.74 -14.31
C SER A 229 -12.64 34.93 -13.36
N ARG A 230 -11.77 35.88 -13.67
CA ARG A 230 -11.86 37.23 -13.08
C ARG A 230 -13.21 37.84 -13.47
N PRO A 231 -14.00 38.34 -12.53
CA PRO A 231 -15.16 39.15 -12.86
C PRO A 231 -14.65 40.46 -13.48
N ARG A 232 -15.12 40.77 -14.68
CA ARG A 232 -14.95 42.08 -15.28
C ARG A 232 -15.68 43.08 -14.40
N GLY A 233 -14.92 44.00 -13.81
CA GLY A 233 -15.47 45.17 -13.15
C GLY A 233 -16.24 46.01 -14.15
N SER A 234 -17.50 46.23 -13.89
CA SER A 234 -18.32 47.28 -14.47
C SER A 234 -17.95 48.56 -13.74
N SER A 235 -17.40 49.53 -14.47
CA SER A 235 -17.28 50.91 -14.02
C SER A 235 -18.67 51.56 -13.93
N PRO A 236 -18.92 52.34 -12.89
CA PRO A 236 -20.11 53.20 -12.84
C PRO A 236 -19.86 54.54 -13.60
N LEU A 237 -20.91 54.97 -14.25
CA LEU A 237 -21.14 56.39 -14.56
C LEU A 237 -21.54 57.14 -13.31
#